data_ce7c8b94f9c6de46b314b1c226a839fb
#
_entry.id   ce7c8b94f9c6de46b314b1c226a839fb
#
_cell.length_a   1.000
_cell.length_b   1.000
_cell.length_c   1.000
_cell.angle_alpha   90.00
_cell.angle_beta   90.00
_cell.angle_gamma   90.00
#
_symmetry.space_group_name_H-M   'P 1'
#
loop_
_entity.id
_entity.type
_entity.pdbx_description
1 polymer ?
#
loop_
_entity_poly.entity_id
_entity_poly.type
_entity_poly.pdbx_seq_one_letter_code
_entity_poly.pdbx_strand_id
1 'polypeptide(L)'
;MDGGAGSDDQFRWLLKRGYHVIAKGLSGSRASALARSVRRWDSYHDFQLAEVPPPIDYGRPVRVFVKRRWKDENWQHSYYISTLQLPSKRYFIDYYHQRGGAEVEQFRQDKQGLYLATRRKAAFTGQQGFILLTDLVHNLLADFRNRALCDTRFANYGLKRIVRDLLNIPGRLYFEGEQLKQIELLSLNQNAQDLIICLERYCLGE
;
A
#
# COMPACT_ATOMS: atom_id res chain seq x y z
N MET A 1 7.30 -3.53 -5.91
CA MET A 1 6.68 -4.77 -6.42
C MET A 1 7.02 -5.91 -5.49
N ASP A 2 6.05 -6.76 -5.24
CA ASP A 2 6.22 -7.97 -4.46
C ASP A 2 7.09 -9.01 -5.20
N GLY A 3 7.66 -9.99 -4.47
CA GLY A 3 8.46 -11.08 -5.04
C GLY A 3 7.76 -11.90 -6.13
N GLY A 4 6.42 -11.90 -6.19
CA GLY A 4 5.65 -12.57 -7.24
C GLY A 4 5.78 -11.95 -8.65
N ALA A 5 6.23 -10.69 -8.74
CA ALA A 5 6.41 -9.96 -9.99
C ALA A 5 7.87 -9.54 -10.22
N GLY A 6 8.83 -10.29 -9.70
CA GLY A 6 10.26 -9.95 -9.70
C GLY A 6 11.10 -10.75 -10.68
N SER A 7 10.56 -11.22 -11.81
CA SER A 7 11.35 -11.88 -12.86
C SER A 7 12.13 -10.87 -13.69
N ASP A 8 13.23 -11.31 -14.30
CA ASP A 8 14.07 -10.46 -15.15
C ASP A 8 13.31 -9.87 -16.33
N ASP A 9 12.42 -10.65 -16.95
CA ASP A 9 11.61 -10.19 -18.08
C ASP A 9 10.63 -9.10 -17.67
N GLN A 10 10.04 -9.22 -16.49
CA GLN A 10 9.17 -8.17 -15.94
C GLN A 10 9.96 -6.90 -15.63
N PHE A 11 11.17 -7.01 -15.05
CA PHE A 11 12.03 -5.85 -14.84
C PHE A 11 12.41 -5.18 -16.16
N ARG A 12 12.88 -5.95 -17.15
CA ARG A 12 13.20 -5.40 -18.48
C ARG A 12 12.01 -4.73 -19.14
N TRP A 13 10.83 -5.34 -19.04
CA TRP A 13 9.60 -4.79 -19.59
C TRP A 13 9.23 -3.44 -18.96
N LEU A 14 9.33 -3.31 -17.63
CA LEU A 14 9.09 -2.06 -16.91
C LEU A 14 10.14 -0.99 -17.26
N LEU A 15 11.40 -1.37 -17.24
CA LEU A 15 12.53 -0.48 -17.51
C LEU A 15 12.49 0.06 -18.93
N LYS A 16 12.14 -0.78 -19.91
CA LYS A 16 11.97 -0.39 -21.32
C LYS A 16 10.87 0.66 -21.49
N ARG A 17 9.86 0.68 -20.64
CA ARG A 17 8.77 1.66 -20.64
C ARG A 17 9.08 2.94 -19.84
N GLY A 18 10.29 3.09 -19.34
CA GLY A 18 10.68 4.28 -18.60
C GLY A 18 10.29 4.31 -17.13
N TYR A 19 9.66 3.26 -16.60
CA TYR A 19 9.27 3.24 -15.20
C TYR A 19 10.47 3.27 -14.25
N HIS A 20 10.33 3.99 -13.15
CA HIS A 20 11.21 3.83 -12.00
C HIS A 20 10.77 2.62 -11.19
N VAL A 21 11.74 1.78 -10.81
CA VAL A 21 11.46 0.51 -10.15
C VAL A 21 12.20 0.42 -8.83
N ILE A 22 11.49 -0.04 -7.83
CA ILE A 22 12.04 -0.59 -6.59
C ILE A 22 11.32 -1.90 -6.30
N ALA A 23 12.03 -3.02 -6.34
CA ALA A 23 11.39 -4.32 -6.25
C ALA A 23 12.31 -5.39 -5.66
N LYS A 24 11.70 -6.42 -5.09
CA LYS A 24 12.38 -7.63 -4.65
C LYS A 24 12.45 -8.62 -5.81
N GLY A 25 13.61 -9.22 -6.03
CA GLY A 25 13.77 -10.27 -7.00
C GLY A 25 13.15 -11.59 -6.56
N LEU A 26 12.67 -12.37 -7.53
CA LEU A 26 11.94 -13.61 -7.31
C LEU A 26 12.86 -14.78 -6.89
N SER A 27 14.06 -14.88 -7.46
CA SER A 27 14.92 -16.06 -7.33
C SER A 27 15.75 -16.09 -6.04
N GLY A 28 15.43 -17.02 -5.14
CA GLY A 28 16.24 -17.29 -3.93
C GLY A 28 17.63 -17.85 -4.24
N SER A 29 17.77 -18.69 -5.26
CA SER A 29 19.06 -19.22 -5.70
C SER A 29 19.99 -18.11 -6.20
N ARG A 30 19.46 -17.15 -6.96
CA ARG A 30 20.20 -15.96 -7.38
C ARG A 30 20.57 -15.08 -6.19
N ALA A 31 19.67 -14.87 -5.24
CA ALA A 31 19.99 -14.15 -4.02
C ALA A 31 21.19 -14.76 -3.27
N SER A 32 21.22 -16.08 -3.15
CA SER A 32 22.31 -16.81 -2.53
C SER A 32 23.60 -16.74 -3.36
N ALA A 33 23.52 -16.79 -4.68
CA ALA A 33 24.69 -16.63 -5.56
C ALA A 33 25.29 -15.22 -5.44
N LEU A 34 24.46 -14.18 -5.45
CA LEU A 34 24.90 -12.81 -5.25
C LEU A 34 25.49 -12.60 -3.85
N ALA A 35 24.90 -13.21 -2.82
CA ALA A 35 25.43 -13.13 -1.47
C ALA A 35 26.86 -13.70 -1.35
N ARG A 36 27.21 -14.74 -2.11
CA ARG A 36 28.57 -15.31 -2.15
C ARG A 36 29.61 -14.37 -2.76
N SER A 37 29.19 -13.44 -3.64
CA SER A 37 30.10 -12.47 -4.25
C SER A 37 30.37 -11.25 -3.37
N VAL A 38 29.63 -11.10 -2.27
CA VAL A 38 29.77 -9.94 -1.38
C VAL A 38 31.05 -10.05 -0.55
N ARG A 39 31.93 -9.03 -0.67
CA ARG A 39 33.15 -8.93 0.13
C ARG A 39 32.95 -8.22 1.47
N ARG A 40 32.02 -7.28 1.53
CA ARG A 40 31.75 -6.47 2.73
C ARG A 40 30.26 -6.28 2.92
N TRP A 41 29.78 -6.55 4.13
CA TRP A 41 28.41 -6.36 4.58
C TRP A 41 28.30 -5.17 5.50
N ASP A 42 27.31 -4.34 5.28
CA ASP A 42 26.89 -3.32 6.26
C ASP A 42 25.88 -3.96 7.20
N SER A 43 26.17 -3.92 8.50
CA SER A 43 25.32 -4.51 9.53
C SER A 43 24.30 -3.50 10.04
N TYR A 44 23.06 -3.96 10.14
CA TYR A 44 21.93 -3.29 10.75
C TYR A 44 21.36 -4.19 11.84
N HIS A 45 20.46 -3.68 12.66
CA HIS A 45 20.00 -4.38 13.87
C HIS A 45 19.63 -5.86 13.63
N ASP A 46 18.85 -6.19 12.61
CA ASP A 46 18.31 -7.54 12.37
C ASP A 46 18.66 -8.12 10.98
N PHE A 47 19.47 -7.41 10.20
CA PHE A 47 19.91 -7.86 8.88
C PHE A 47 21.24 -7.23 8.47
N GLN A 48 21.81 -7.78 7.41
CA GLN A 48 22.98 -7.21 6.74
C GLN A 48 22.64 -6.92 5.28
N LEU A 49 23.24 -5.87 4.74
CA LEU A 49 22.97 -5.36 3.40
C LEU A 49 24.28 -5.09 2.65
N ALA A 50 24.32 -5.44 1.39
CA ALA A 50 25.42 -5.10 0.49
C ALA A 50 24.88 -4.65 -0.86
N GLU A 51 25.61 -3.80 -1.55
CA GLU A 51 25.37 -3.46 -2.95
C GLU A 51 26.32 -4.29 -3.82
N VAL A 52 25.79 -4.86 -4.90
CA VAL A 52 26.52 -5.73 -5.82
C VAL A 52 26.27 -5.32 -7.27
N PRO A 53 27.16 -5.65 -8.20
CA PRO A 53 26.90 -5.45 -9.62
C PRO A 53 25.62 -6.16 -10.07
N PRO A 54 24.87 -5.60 -11.04
CA PRO A 54 23.74 -6.28 -11.64
C PRO A 54 24.13 -7.65 -12.21
N PRO A 55 23.36 -8.71 -11.95
CA PRO A 55 23.69 -10.07 -12.42
C PRO A 55 23.50 -10.24 -13.93
N ILE A 56 22.78 -9.34 -14.57
CA ILE A 56 22.52 -9.30 -16.01
C ILE A 56 22.38 -7.85 -16.46
N ASP A 57 22.46 -7.61 -17.75
CA ASP A 57 22.09 -6.32 -18.33
C ASP A 57 20.57 -6.17 -18.39
N TYR A 58 20.06 -5.12 -17.75
CA TYR A 58 18.66 -4.75 -17.73
C TYR A 58 18.28 -3.70 -18.79
N GLY A 59 19.24 -3.26 -19.63
CA GLY A 59 19.04 -2.23 -20.65
C GLY A 59 18.97 -0.80 -20.11
N ARG A 60 19.05 -0.62 -18.78
CA ARG A 60 19.14 0.67 -18.09
C ARG A 60 19.96 0.50 -16.81
N PRO A 61 20.62 1.58 -16.33
CA PRO A 61 21.33 1.54 -15.06
C PRO A 61 20.39 1.16 -13.90
N VAL A 62 20.78 0.16 -13.15
CA VAL A 62 20.10 -0.30 -11.95
C VAL A 62 21.11 -0.53 -10.85
N ARG A 63 20.68 -0.34 -9.61
CA ARG A 63 21.38 -0.73 -8.41
C ARG A 63 20.82 -2.05 -7.90
N VAL A 64 21.69 -2.95 -7.49
CA VAL A 64 21.28 -4.24 -6.93
C VAL A 64 21.78 -4.37 -5.51
N PHE A 65 20.87 -4.68 -4.61
CA PHE A 65 21.14 -4.83 -3.19
C PHE A 65 20.87 -6.27 -2.78
N VAL A 66 21.76 -6.85 -2.00
CA VAL A 66 21.57 -8.16 -1.39
C VAL A 66 21.41 -7.97 0.10
N LYS A 67 20.33 -8.53 0.65
CA LYS A 67 20.03 -8.57 2.07
C LYS A 67 20.19 -9.99 2.58
N ARG A 68 20.83 -10.15 3.74
CA ARG A 68 20.78 -11.41 4.49
C ARG A 68 20.29 -11.18 5.90
N ARG A 69 19.54 -12.16 6.41
CA ARG A 69 19.02 -12.18 7.77
C ARG A 69 19.25 -13.56 8.36
N TRP A 70 19.72 -13.60 9.59
CA TRP A 70 19.84 -14.85 10.33
C TRP A 70 18.45 -15.25 10.85
N LYS A 71 17.97 -16.41 10.45
CA LYS A 71 16.69 -16.94 10.88
C LYS A 71 16.70 -18.47 10.79
N ASP A 72 16.14 -19.14 11.80
CA ASP A 72 16.02 -20.60 11.85
C ASP A 72 17.39 -21.29 11.61
N GLU A 73 18.44 -20.81 12.32
CA GLU A 73 19.82 -21.29 12.25
C GLU A 73 20.48 -21.20 10.86
N ASN A 74 19.92 -20.41 9.95
CA ASN A 74 20.43 -20.26 8.59
C ASN A 74 20.38 -18.80 8.11
N TRP A 75 21.28 -18.48 7.18
CA TRP A 75 21.23 -17.22 6.46
C TRP A 75 20.17 -17.27 5.37
N GLN A 76 19.13 -16.49 5.52
CA GLN A 76 18.15 -16.25 4.47
C GLN A 76 18.59 -15.07 3.61
N HIS A 77 18.63 -15.27 2.30
CA HIS A 77 19.04 -14.25 1.33
C HIS A 77 17.86 -13.73 0.52
N SER A 78 17.90 -12.46 0.22
CA SER A 78 17.01 -11.82 -0.76
C SER A 78 17.78 -10.75 -1.52
N TYR A 79 17.38 -10.47 -2.75
CA TYR A 79 17.96 -9.36 -3.51
C TYR A 79 16.88 -8.42 -4.01
N TYR A 80 17.31 -7.19 -4.27
CA TYR A 80 16.44 -6.09 -4.67
C TYR A 80 17.07 -5.35 -5.81
N ILE A 81 16.24 -4.79 -6.69
CA ILE A 81 16.64 -3.98 -7.83
C ILE A 81 15.99 -2.61 -7.69
N SER A 82 16.77 -1.56 -7.96
CA SER A 82 16.27 -0.18 -7.94
C SER A 82 16.89 0.65 -9.05
N THR A 83 16.08 1.48 -9.68
CA THR A 83 16.53 2.57 -10.55
C THR A 83 16.68 3.88 -9.78
N LEU A 84 16.26 3.93 -8.51
CA LEU A 84 16.29 5.15 -7.72
C LEU A 84 17.70 5.43 -7.21
N GLN A 85 18.13 6.69 -7.33
CA GLN A 85 19.36 7.18 -6.73
C GLN A 85 19.07 7.63 -5.29
N LEU A 86 19.19 6.69 -4.35
CA LEU A 86 18.91 6.94 -2.94
C LEU A 86 20.20 7.25 -2.17
N PRO A 87 20.14 8.10 -1.15
CA PRO A 87 21.34 8.60 -0.44
C PRO A 87 22.15 7.49 0.23
N SER A 88 21.51 6.43 0.68
CA SER A 88 22.20 5.31 1.34
C SER A 88 21.49 3.98 1.11
N LYS A 89 22.22 2.88 1.35
CA LYS A 89 21.66 1.52 1.32
C LYS A 89 20.58 1.32 2.39
N ARG A 90 20.72 1.95 3.55
CA ARG A 90 19.70 1.92 4.60
C ARG A 90 18.41 2.59 4.15
N TYR A 91 18.52 3.78 3.57
CA TYR A 91 17.35 4.51 3.06
C TYR A 91 16.60 3.71 1.99
N PHE A 92 17.33 2.96 1.15
CA PHE A 92 16.73 2.05 0.19
C PHE A 92 15.83 0.99 0.86
N ILE A 93 16.32 0.32 1.89
CA ILE A 93 15.56 -0.72 2.59
C ILE A 93 14.35 -0.15 3.32
N ASP A 94 14.51 0.98 3.98
CA ASP A 94 13.42 1.65 4.70
C ASP A 94 12.32 2.07 3.70
N TYR A 95 12.71 2.65 2.57
CA TYR A 95 11.77 3.02 1.50
C TYR A 95 11.05 1.81 0.90
N TYR A 96 11.78 0.70 0.68
CA TYR A 96 11.17 -0.55 0.22
C TYR A 96 10.16 -1.10 1.24
N HIS A 97 10.44 -1.01 2.53
CA HIS A 97 9.54 -1.49 3.58
C HIS A 97 8.29 -0.62 3.73
N GLN A 98 8.42 0.70 3.57
CA GLN A 98 7.25 1.60 3.58
C GLN A 98 6.23 1.24 2.50
N ARG A 99 6.67 0.78 1.33
CA ARG A 99 5.80 0.27 0.28
C ARG A 99 4.91 -0.90 0.77
N GLY A 100 5.50 -1.85 1.50
CA GLY A 100 4.76 -3.01 2.01
C GLY A 100 3.62 -2.63 2.95
N GLY A 101 3.80 -1.57 3.73
CA GLY A 101 2.74 -1.00 4.56
C GLY A 101 1.58 -0.44 3.75
N ALA A 102 1.87 0.27 2.66
CA ALA A 102 0.84 0.87 1.82
C ALA A 102 0.06 -0.19 1.00
N GLU A 103 0.76 -1.01 0.20
CA GLU A 103 0.11 -1.97 -0.70
C GLU A 103 -0.58 -3.12 0.04
N VAL A 104 0.13 -3.79 0.95
CA VAL A 104 -0.40 -4.96 1.66
C VAL A 104 -1.52 -4.56 2.63
N GLU A 105 -1.37 -3.42 3.29
CA GLU A 105 -2.40 -2.90 4.19
C GLU A 105 -3.63 -2.43 3.41
N GLN A 106 -3.46 -1.80 2.25
CA GLN A 106 -4.57 -1.45 1.36
C GLN A 106 -5.35 -2.69 0.94
N PHE A 107 -4.69 -3.73 0.41
CA PHE A 107 -5.36 -4.97 0.05
C PHE A 107 -6.07 -5.64 1.23
N ARG A 108 -5.47 -5.58 2.41
CA ARG A 108 -6.10 -6.09 3.63
C ARG A 108 -7.36 -5.30 3.98
N GLN A 109 -7.30 -3.98 3.90
CA GLN A 109 -8.43 -3.10 4.16
C GLN A 109 -9.55 -3.31 3.14
N ASP A 110 -9.24 -3.46 1.86
CA ASP A 110 -10.23 -3.72 0.81
C ASP A 110 -10.90 -5.08 0.99
N LYS A 111 -10.12 -6.13 1.33
CA LYS A 111 -10.67 -7.45 1.60
C LYS A 111 -11.57 -7.48 2.83
N GLN A 112 -11.19 -6.81 3.91
CA GLN A 112 -11.89 -6.87 5.20
C GLN A 112 -12.92 -5.75 5.37
N GLY A 113 -12.63 -4.54 4.88
CA GLY A 113 -13.47 -3.35 5.03
C GLY A 113 -14.49 -3.18 3.91
N LEU A 114 -14.08 -3.45 2.67
CA LEU A 114 -14.92 -3.30 1.48
C LEU A 114 -15.42 -4.64 0.92
N TYR A 115 -15.17 -5.75 1.61
CA TYR A 115 -15.63 -7.10 1.25
C TYR A 115 -15.18 -7.60 -0.13
N LEU A 116 -14.04 -7.10 -0.63
CA LEU A 116 -13.51 -7.47 -1.95
C LEU A 116 -13.33 -8.99 -2.12
N ALA A 117 -12.95 -9.70 -1.07
CA ALA A 117 -12.72 -11.14 -1.12
C ALA A 117 -14.02 -11.98 -1.13
N THR A 118 -15.14 -11.43 -0.66
CA THR A 118 -16.40 -12.16 -0.48
C THR A 118 -17.40 -11.91 -1.60
N ARG A 119 -17.31 -10.77 -2.29
CA ARG A 119 -18.21 -10.39 -3.38
C ARG A 119 -17.61 -10.78 -4.72
N ARG A 120 -17.83 -12.02 -5.13
CA ARG A 120 -17.36 -12.53 -6.43
C ARG A 120 -18.44 -12.34 -7.51
N LYS A 121 -17.99 -11.97 -8.71
CA LYS A 121 -18.83 -11.91 -9.91
C LYS A 121 -18.50 -13.09 -10.82
N ALA A 122 -19.52 -13.68 -11.43
CA ALA A 122 -19.35 -14.80 -12.34
C ALA A 122 -18.63 -14.39 -13.64
N ALA A 123 -18.95 -13.19 -14.17
CA ALA A 123 -18.31 -12.66 -15.36
C ALA A 123 -17.01 -11.91 -15.01
N PHE A 124 -15.97 -12.15 -15.82
CA PHE A 124 -14.67 -11.48 -15.65
C PHE A 124 -14.77 -9.95 -15.70
N THR A 125 -15.52 -9.41 -16.66
CA THR A 125 -15.78 -7.96 -16.78
C THR A 125 -16.49 -7.40 -15.56
N GLY A 126 -17.45 -8.15 -15.02
CA GLY A 126 -18.15 -7.78 -13.79
C GLY A 126 -17.22 -7.78 -12.59
N GLN A 127 -16.24 -8.70 -12.53
CA GLN A 127 -15.22 -8.72 -11.47
C GLN A 127 -14.26 -7.55 -11.61
N GLN A 128 -13.84 -7.20 -12.83
CA GLN A 128 -13.02 -6.02 -13.09
C GLN A 128 -13.74 -4.72 -12.67
N GLY A 129 -15.00 -4.56 -13.05
CA GLY A 129 -15.81 -3.41 -12.64
C GLY A 129 -15.94 -3.31 -11.12
N PHE A 130 -16.13 -4.44 -10.45
CA PHE A 130 -16.21 -4.48 -8.99
C PHE A 130 -14.88 -4.06 -8.32
N ILE A 131 -13.72 -4.49 -8.85
CA ILE A 131 -12.41 -4.07 -8.35
C ILE A 131 -12.23 -2.56 -8.51
N LEU A 132 -12.52 -2.01 -9.70
CA LEU A 132 -12.43 -0.57 -9.96
C LEU A 132 -13.33 0.27 -9.03
N LEU A 133 -14.56 -0.21 -8.78
CA LEU A 133 -15.45 0.43 -7.81
C LEU A 133 -14.89 0.36 -6.39
N THR A 134 -14.26 -0.75 -6.01
CA THR A 134 -13.63 -0.89 -4.71
C THR A 134 -12.46 0.09 -4.56
N ASP A 135 -11.63 0.26 -5.59
CA ASP A 135 -10.53 1.22 -5.59
C ASP A 135 -11.05 2.67 -5.49
N LEU A 136 -12.13 3.00 -6.21
CA LEU A 136 -12.78 4.30 -6.10
C LEU A 136 -13.29 4.58 -4.68
N VAL A 137 -14.01 3.63 -4.09
CA VAL A 137 -14.52 3.73 -2.72
C VAL A 137 -13.37 3.83 -1.72
N HIS A 138 -12.29 3.08 -1.91
CA HIS A 138 -11.09 3.17 -1.08
C HIS A 138 -10.52 4.59 -1.09
N ASN A 139 -10.36 5.18 -2.28
CA ASN A 139 -9.82 6.52 -2.44
C ASN A 139 -10.73 7.59 -1.81
N LEU A 140 -12.05 7.48 -1.97
CA LEU A 140 -13.01 8.38 -1.32
C LEU A 140 -12.96 8.27 0.20
N LEU A 141 -12.86 7.05 0.75
CA LEU A 141 -12.74 6.85 2.19
C LEU A 141 -11.39 7.31 2.74
N ALA A 142 -10.32 7.19 1.96
CA ALA A 142 -9.00 7.72 2.33
C ALA A 142 -9.02 9.26 2.37
N ASP A 143 -9.65 9.89 1.39
CA ASP A 143 -9.84 11.35 1.36
C ASP A 143 -10.69 11.82 2.55
N PHE A 144 -11.84 11.21 2.77
CA PHE A 144 -12.70 11.48 3.92
C PHE A 144 -11.95 11.34 5.25
N ARG A 145 -11.21 10.23 5.44
CA ARG A 145 -10.40 10.04 6.65
C ARG A 145 -9.37 11.14 6.83
N ASN A 146 -8.66 11.51 5.78
CA ASN A 146 -7.58 12.49 5.84
C ASN A 146 -8.08 13.93 6.04
N ARG A 147 -9.25 14.26 5.51
CA ARG A 147 -9.80 15.62 5.56
C ARG A 147 -10.78 15.84 6.72
N ALA A 148 -11.60 14.83 7.03
CA ALA A 148 -12.65 14.98 8.02
C ALA A 148 -12.34 14.31 9.37
N LEU A 149 -11.58 13.19 9.38
CA LEU A 149 -11.40 12.40 10.59
C LEU A 149 -10.01 12.53 11.22
N CYS A 150 -9.02 13.16 10.56
CA CYS A 150 -7.62 13.16 10.99
C CYS A 150 -7.41 13.77 12.38
N ASP A 151 -8.15 14.82 12.74
CA ASP A 151 -8.03 15.54 14.01
C ASP A 151 -9.12 15.14 15.03
N THR A 152 -9.68 13.96 14.87
CA THR A 152 -10.77 13.47 15.71
C THR A 152 -10.41 12.15 16.38
N ARG A 153 -11.24 11.69 17.32
CA ARG A 153 -11.10 10.36 17.93
C ARG A 153 -11.18 9.23 16.89
N PHE A 154 -11.66 9.50 15.68
CA PHE A 154 -11.77 8.55 14.58
C PHE A 154 -10.48 8.45 13.73
N ALA A 155 -9.47 9.29 13.96
CA ALA A 155 -8.23 9.35 13.17
C ALA A 155 -7.55 7.99 12.95
N ASN A 156 -7.60 7.13 13.98
CA ASN A 156 -7.01 5.80 13.94
C ASN A 156 -7.97 4.68 13.47
N TYR A 157 -9.16 5.04 12.94
CA TYR A 157 -10.07 4.04 12.41
C TYR A 157 -9.60 3.54 11.05
N GLY A 158 -9.43 2.23 10.92
CA GLY A 158 -9.26 1.58 9.61
C GLY A 158 -10.59 1.51 8.86
N LEU A 159 -10.55 1.26 7.55
CA LEU A 159 -11.75 1.26 6.67
C LEU A 159 -12.88 0.39 7.22
N LYS A 160 -12.59 -0.79 7.76
CA LYS A 160 -13.61 -1.67 8.36
C LYS A 160 -14.41 -0.98 9.46
N ARG A 161 -13.74 -0.22 10.33
CA ARG A 161 -14.40 0.51 11.41
C ARG A 161 -15.16 1.73 10.88
N ILE A 162 -14.59 2.45 9.93
CA ILE A 162 -15.27 3.59 9.29
C ILE A 162 -16.59 3.12 8.68
N VAL A 163 -16.55 2.07 7.86
CA VAL A 163 -17.77 1.54 7.21
C VAL A 163 -18.76 1.01 8.23
N ARG A 164 -18.34 0.21 9.20
CA ARG A 164 -19.23 -0.44 10.17
C ARG A 164 -19.79 0.53 11.20
N ASP A 165 -18.96 1.42 11.76
CA ASP A 165 -19.28 2.18 12.95
C ASP A 165 -19.73 3.61 12.62
N LEU A 166 -19.36 4.15 11.46
CA LEU A 166 -19.68 5.52 11.05
C LEU A 166 -20.64 5.56 9.85
N LEU A 167 -20.30 4.93 8.74
CA LEU A 167 -21.10 5.02 7.50
C LEU A 167 -22.35 4.13 7.51
N ASN A 168 -22.54 3.33 8.53
CA ASN A 168 -23.76 2.53 8.72
C ASN A 168 -24.81 3.26 9.60
N ILE A 169 -24.54 4.48 10.03
CA ILE A 169 -25.49 5.31 10.78
C ILE A 169 -26.49 5.90 9.79
N PRO A 170 -27.80 5.67 9.97
CA PRO A 170 -28.82 6.23 9.09
C PRO A 170 -28.88 7.74 9.22
N GLY A 171 -29.17 8.43 8.12
CA GLY A 171 -29.26 9.88 8.08
C GLY A 171 -30.21 10.40 7.02
N ARG A 172 -30.47 11.69 7.04
CA ARG A 172 -31.19 12.45 6.04
C ARG A 172 -30.32 13.55 5.49
N LEU A 173 -30.42 13.78 4.19
CA LEU A 173 -29.75 14.85 3.48
C LEU A 173 -30.80 15.83 2.98
N TYR A 174 -30.62 17.10 3.28
CA TYR A 174 -31.52 18.17 2.85
C TYR A 174 -30.81 18.99 1.77
N PHE A 175 -31.47 19.10 0.62
CA PHE A 175 -30.96 19.84 -0.53
C PHE A 175 -31.84 21.07 -0.83
N GLU A 176 -31.20 22.12 -1.29
CA GLU A 176 -31.85 23.27 -1.93
C GLU A 176 -31.32 23.33 -3.38
N GLY A 177 -32.17 22.93 -4.34
CA GLY A 177 -31.71 22.62 -5.68
C GLY A 177 -30.70 21.47 -5.69
N GLU A 178 -29.48 21.73 -6.21
CA GLU A 178 -28.38 20.76 -6.23
C GLU A 178 -27.41 20.92 -5.04
N GLN A 179 -27.63 21.91 -4.16
CA GLN A 179 -26.74 22.16 -3.04
C GLN A 179 -27.21 21.43 -1.78
N LEU A 180 -26.29 20.65 -1.17
CA LEU A 180 -26.51 20.07 0.14
C LEU A 180 -26.47 21.19 1.19
N LYS A 181 -27.55 21.31 1.98
CA LYS A 181 -27.70 22.36 3.01
C LYS A 181 -27.58 21.83 4.42
N GLN A 182 -28.06 20.61 4.64
CA GLN A 182 -28.08 20.07 5.99
C GLN A 182 -27.94 18.55 5.95
N ILE A 183 -27.25 18.02 6.95
CA ILE A 183 -27.12 16.59 7.23
C ILE A 183 -27.73 16.32 8.59
N GLU A 184 -28.62 15.34 8.69
CA GLU A 184 -29.20 14.89 9.97
C GLU A 184 -28.84 13.41 10.15
N LEU A 185 -28.27 13.03 11.29
CA LEU A 185 -28.02 11.62 11.64
C LEU A 185 -29.10 11.11 12.58
N LEU A 186 -29.76 10.03 12.20
CA LEU A 186 -30.90 9.45 12.90
C LEU A 186 -30.46 8.44 13.98
N SER A 187 -29.50 8.82 14.81
CA SER A 187 -28.99 7.96 15.88
C SER A 187 -28.56 8.81 17.08
N LEU A 188 -28.85 8.29 18.27
CA LEU A 188 -28.45 8.91 19.55
C LEU A 188 -27.09 8.38 20.05
N ASN A 189 -26.42 7.54 19.26
CA ASN A 189 -25.15 7.02 19.69
C ASN A 189 -24.08 8.14 19.66
N GLN A 190 -23.08 8.02 20.54
CA GLN A 190 -22.03 9.02 20.66
C GLN A 190 -21.22 9.21 19.36
N ASN A 191 -21.11 8.16 18.52
CA ASN A 191 -20.45 8.30 17.23
C ASN A 191 -21.19 9.24 16.28
N ALA A 192 -22.53 9.28 16.34
CA ALA A 192 -23.32 10.16 15.48
C ALA A 192 -23.09 11.64 15.82
N GLN A 193 -23.00 11.99 17.11
CA GLN A 193 -22.77 13.36 17.55
C GLN A 193 -21.42 13.91 17.07
N ASP A 194 -20.36 13.10 17.15
CA ASP A 194 -19.05 13.52 16.68
C ASP A 194 -18.93 13.43 15.15
N LEU A 195 -19.62 12.47 14.53
CA LEU A 195 -19.59 12.28 13.09
C LEU A 195 -20.28 13.42 12.33
N ILE A 196 -21.37 13.99 12.87
CA ILE A 196 -22.07 15.09 12.20
C ILE A 196 -21.13 16.27 11.98
N ILE A 197 -20.32 16.62 12.97
CA ILE A 197 -19.32 17.70 12.88
C ILE A 197 -18.28 17.40 11.78
N CYS A 198 -17.85 16.14 11.68
CA CYS A 198 -16.92 15.72 10.63
C CYS A 198 -17.54 15.83 9.23
N LEU A 199 -18.81 15.45 9.09
CA LEU A 199 -19.53 15.50 7.81
C LEU A 199 -19.84 16.92 7.37
N GLU A 200 -20.25 17.81 8.29
CA GLU A 200 -20.48 19.22 8.02
C GLU A 200 -19.19 19.88 7.51
N ARG A 201 -18.08 19.68 8.21
CA ARG A 201 -16.77 20.16 7.77
C ARG A 201 -16.38 19.64 6.39
N TYR A 202 -16.59 18.36 6.13
CA TYR A 202 -16.19 17.72 4.87
C TYR A 202 -17.09 18.10 3.70
N CYS A 203 -18.40 18.14 3.91
CA CYS A 203 -19.38 18.32 2.84
C CYS A 203 -19.80 19.78 2.65
N LEU A 204 -19.83 20.59 3.72
CA LEU A 204 -20.30 21.96 3.68
C LEU A 204 -19.15 22.98 3.72
N GLY A 205 -17.95 22.55 4.10
CA GLY A 205 -16.75 23.41 4.16
C GLY A 205 -16.72 24.33 5.38
N GLU A 206 -17.43 23.95 6.47
CA GLU A 206 -17.50 24.70 7.73
C GLU A 206 -16.39 24.30 8.73
#